data_62955d762c691bc5571f48c78cfb3392
#
_entry.id   62955d762c691bc5571f48c78cfb3392
#
_cell.length_a   1.000
_cell.length_b   1.000
_cell.length_c   1.000
_cell.angle_alpha   90.00
_cell.angle_beta   90.00
_cell.angle_gamma   90.00
#
_symmetry.space_group_name_H-M   'P 1'
#
loop_
_entity.id
_entity.type
_entity.pdbx_description
1 polymer ?
#
loop_
_entity_poly.entity_id
_entity_poly.type
_entity_poly.pdbx_seq_one_letter_code
_entity_poly.pdbx_strand_id
1 'polypeptide(L)'
;WSREITKRELPVSDTFAIVDMNLSPGVREMHSHQQSEFGFVLVGGARVTAVDEMGRNFIADCKPGEGWIFPKNIPHSIQGLHEGCEFLMLFDKGDYSENHTFSISELFSHLPKDALSANFGCHESAFDKIPTEEVYITDGGRSRHAGIADDTITLWKCPQHL
;
A
#
# COMPACT_ATOMS: atom_id res chain seq x y z
N TRP A 1 13.21 5.52 -3.43
CA TRP A 1 13.18 5.44 -4.90
C TRP A 1 12.39 4.24 -5.36
N SER A 2 11.86 4.30 -6.58
CA SER A 2 11.25 3.15 -7.27
C SER A 2 11.80 3.05 -8.70
N ARG A 3 11.75 1.83 -9.24
CA ARG A 3 12.08 1.51 -10.64
C ARG A 3 10.98 0.62 -11.19
N GLU A 4 10.47 0.95 -12.35
CA GLU A 4 9.37 0.25 -12.96
C GLU A 4 9.81 -0.43 -14.26
N ILE A 5 9.33 -1.64 -14.49
CA ILE A 5 9.35 -2.33 -15.78
C ILE A 5 7.91 -2.68 -16.11
N THR A 6 7.31 -1.89 -16.96
CA THR A 6 5.93 -2.01 -17.41
C THR A 6 5.91 -2.27 -18.92
N LYS A 7 4.74 -2.35 -19.52
CA LYS A 7 4.59 -2.39 -20.97
C LYS A 7 5.24 -1.20 -21.68
N ARG A 8 5.43 -0.10 -20.98
CA ARG A 8 6.11 1.10 -21.54
C ARG A 8 7.60 0.85 -21.79
N GLU A 9 8.30 0.20 -20.85
CA GLU A 9 9.71 -0.16 -20.94
C GLU A 9 9.94 -1.47 -21.69
N LEU A 10 8.99 -2.40 -21.58
CA LEU A 10 9.03 -3.72 -22.19
C LEU A 10 7.71 -4.02 -22.92
N PRO A 11 7.55 -3.58 -24.19
CA PRO A 11 6.27 -3.65 -24.92
C PRO A 11 5.68 -5.05 -25.10
N VAL A 12 6.48 -6.11 -24.95
CA VAL A 12 6.00 -7.50 -25.00
C VAL A 12 5.36 -7.98 -23.68
N SER A 13 5.48 -7.19 -22.62
CA SER A 13 4.95 -7.55 -21.30
C SER A 13 3.50 -7.07 -21.16
N ASP A 14 2.57 -7.80 -21.74
CA ASP A 14 1.14 -7.49 -21.63
C ASP A 14 0.53 -7.98 -20.31
N THR A 15 1.13 -8.99 -19.69
CA THR A 15 0.51 -9.78 -18.62
C THR A 15 1.10 -9.49 -17.23
N PHE A 16 2.20 -8.77 -17.15
CA PHE A 16 2.78 -8.40 -15.87
C PHE A 16 3.59 -7.10 -15.96
N ALA A 17 3.69 -6.41 -14.81
CA ALA A 17 4.64 -5.34 -14.55
C ALA A 17 5.42 -5.65 -13.28
N ILE A 18 6.63 -5.10 -13.17
CA ILE A 18 7.49 -5.25 -12.01
C ILE A 18 7.86 -3.86 -11.52
N VAL A 19 7.77 -3.65 -10.21
CA VAL A 19 8.28 -2.46 -9.53
C VAL A 19 9.27 -2.90 -8.47
N ASP A 20 10.47 -2.35 -8.52
CA ASP A 20 11.47 -2.43 -7.47
C ASP A 20 11.40 -1.14 -6.65
N MET A 21 11.06 -1.25 -5.38
CA MET A 21 10.89 -0.11 -4.49
C MET A 21 11.81 -0.19 -3.29
N ASN A 22 12.54 0.89 -3.05
CA ASN A 22 13.27 1.09 -1.81
C ASN A 22 12.55 2.18 -1.00
N LEU A 23 11.97 1.77 0.11
CA LEU A 23 11.20 2.61 1.02
C LEU A 23 12.01 2.87 2.29
N SER A 24 12.45 4.11 2.48
CA SER A 24 12.98 4.58 3.76
C SER A 24 11.95 4.37 4.88
N PRO A 25 12.27 4.51 6.18
CA PRO A 25 11.27 4.48 7.22
C PRO A 25 10.14 5.47 6.93
N GLY A 26 9.04 4.97 6.42
CA GLY A 26 7.93 5.75 5.88
C GLY A 26 6.78 4.84 5.49
N VAL A 27 5.71 5.41 4.99
CA VAL A 27 4.49 4.70 4.61
C VAL A 27 4.17 4.97 3.16
N ARG A 28 4.10 3.92 2.34
CA ARG A 28 3.34 3.96 1.09
C ARG A 28 1.88 4.11 1.48
N GLU A 29 1.27 5.22 1.10
CA GLU A 29 -0.07 5.60 1.48
C GLU A 29 -1.09 4.48 1.28
N MET A 30 -2.15 4.46 2.10
CA MET A 30 -3.30 3.58 1.89
C MET A 30 -3.91 3.87 0.52
N HIS A 31 -3.94 2.86 -0.34
CA HIS A 31 -4.41 2.95 -1.71
C HIS A 31 -4.98 1.61 -2.19
N SER A 32 -5.58 1.64 -3.35
CA SER A 32 -5.99 0.44 -4.07
C SER A 32 -5.76 0.62 -5.58
N HIS A 33 -5.65 -0.47 -6.30
CA HIS A 33 -5.52 -0.49 -7.76
C HIS A 33 -6.22 -1.72 -8.35
N GLN A 34 -6.46 -1.68 -9.66
CA GLN A 34 -7.20 -2.72 -10.36
C GLN A 34 -6.41 -4.01 -10.61
N GLN A 35 -5.10 -3.97 -10.43
CA GLN A 35 -4.21 -5.13 -10.56
C GLN A 35 -4.12 -5.88 -9.23
N SER A 36 -3.91 -7.20 -9.30
CA SER A 36 -3.40 -7.94 -8.14
C SER A 36 -1.91 -7.65 -7.99
N GLU A 37 -1.45 -7.55 -6.76
CA GLU A 37 -0.06 -7.31 -6.41
C GLU A 37 0.52 -8.50 -5.66
N PHE A 38 1.66 -9.00 -6.10
CA PHE A 38 2.52 -9.87 -5.31
C PHE A 38 3.76 -9.09 -4.90
N GLY A 39 4.05 -9.01 -3.60
CA GLY A 39 5.23 -8.37 -3.06
C GLY A 39 6.21 -9.37 -2.46
N PHE A 40 7.52 -9.07 -2.54
CA PHE A 40 8.58 -9.89 -2.00
C PHE A 40 9.71 -9.04 -1.43
N VAL A 41 10.03 -9.22 -0.14
CA VAL A 41 11.05 -8.42 0.56
C VAL A 41 12.44 -8.91 0.22
N LEU A 42 13.31 -8.00 -0.22
CA LEU A 42 14.72 -8.24 -0.51
C LEU A 42 15.61 -7.86 0.68
N VAL A 43 15.38 -6.68 1.26
CA VAL A 43 16.21 -6.10 2.34
C VAL A 43 15.32 -5.42 3.37
N GLY A 44 15.74 -5.42 4.63
CA GLY A 44 15.05 -4.71 5.72
C GLY A 44 13.78 -5.40 6.18
N GLY A 45 12.74 -4.64 6.48
CA GLY A 45 11.45 -5.16 6.93
C GLY A 45 10.29 -4.28 6.49
N ALA A 46 9.22 -4.89 6.03
CA ALA A 46 8.01 -4.23 5.61
C ALA A 46 6.83 -4.66 6.47
N ARG A 47 6.04 -3.70 6.97
CA ARG A 47 4.69 -3.99 7.48
C ARG A 47 3.70 -3.77 6.35
N VAL A 48 2.93 -4.79 6.06
CA VAL A 48 1.84 -4.72 5.09
C VAL A 48 0.50 -4.74 5.82
N THR A 49 -0.39 -3.87 5.37
CA THR A 49 -1.75 -3.76 5.93
C THR A 49 -2.74 -3.77 4.79
N ALA A 50 -3.84 -4.50 4.94
CA ALA A 50 -4.93 -4.51 3.98
C ALA A 50 -6.29 -4.57 4.70
N VAL A 51 -7.33 -4.09 4.03
CA VAL A 51 -8.71 -4.13 4.55
C VAL A 51 -9.63 -4.63 3.44
N ASP A 52 -10.45 -5.64 3.74
CA ASP A 52 -11.42 -6.17 2.79
C ASP A 52 -12.76 -5.42 2.82
N GLU A 53 -13.65 -5.78 1.91
CA GLU A 53 -15.00 -5.21 1.78
C GLU A 53 -15.92 -5.45 2.99
N MET A 54 -15.57 -6.41 3.85
CA MET A 54 -16.29 -6.67 5.10
C MET A 54 -15.70 -5.91 6.29
N GLY A 55 -14.69 -5.08 6.07
CA GLY A 55 -13.97 -4.33 7.10
C GLY A 55 -12.98 -5.17 7.90
N ARG A 56 -12.70 -6.41 7.48
CA ARG A 56 -11.67 -7.24 8.13
C ARG A 56 -10.31 -6.77 7.69
N ASN A 57 -9.38 -6.68 8.63
CA ASN A 57 -8.01 -6.26 8.36
C ASN A 57 -7.04 -7.44 8.31
N PHE A 58 -5.93 -7.21 7.61
CA PHE A 58 -4.74 -8.04 7.61
C PHE A 58 -3.55 -7.15 7.93
N ILE A 59 -2.72 -7.58 8.87
CA ILE A 59 -1.49 -6.88 9.24
C ILE A 59 -0.39 -7.93 9.39
N ALA A 60 0.73 -7.76 8.67
CA ALA A 60 1.86 -8.65 8.78
C ALA A 60 3.19 -7.90 8.64
N ASP A 61 4.17 -8.29 9.44
CA ASP A 61 5.56 -7.89 9.27
C ASP A 61 6.26 -8.94 8.41
N CYS A 62 6.80 -8.50 7.27
CA CYS A 62 7.53 -9.33 6.33
C CYS A 62 9.02 -9.01 6.39
N LYS A 63 9.84 -10.07 6.42
CA LYS A 63 11.31 -10.04 6.45
C LYS A 63 11.85 -10.42 5.07
N PRO A 64 13.18 -10.24 4.82
CA PRO A 64 13.79 -10.73 3.58
C PRO A 64 13.47 -12.19 3.32
N GLY A 65 13.05 -12.51 2.10
CA GLY A 65 12.60 -13.84 1.69
C GLY A 65 11.12 -14.14 1.97
N GLU A 66 10.39 -13.24 2.62
CA GLU A 66 8.94 -13.33 2.80
C GLU A 66 8.21 -12.42 1.82
N GLY A 67 6.96 -12.73 1.51
CA GLY A 67 6.15 -11.94 0.59
C GLY A 67 4.68 -11.92 0.98
N TRP A 68 3.90 -11.16 0.19
CA TRP A 68 2.46 -10.99 0.36
C TRP A 68 1.74 -10.98 -0.99
N ILE A 69 0.43 -11.14 -0.93
CA ILE A 69 -0.45 -10.93 -2.09
C ILE A 69 -1.60 -10.00 -1.67
N PHE A 70 -1.81 -8.95 -2.46
CA PHE A 70 -3.02 -8.15 -2.41
C PHE A 70 -3.89 -8.44 -3.63
N PRO A 71 -5.12 -8.95 -3.42
CA PRO A 71 -6.09 -9.06 -4.50
C PRO A 71 -6.46 -7.70 -5.09
N LYS A 72 -7.03 -7.71 -6.29
CA LYS A 72 -7.53 -6.51 -7.00
C LYS A 72 -8.46 -5.68 -6.10
N ASN A 73 -8.30 -4.37 -6.16
CA ASN A 73 -9.13 -3.38 -5.47
C ASN A 73 -9.14 -3.49 -3.93
N ILE A 74 -8.29 -4.30 -3.33
CA ILE A 74 -8.16 -4.33 -1.86
C ILE A 74 -7.36 -3.09 -1.41
N PRO A 75 -7.94 -2.22 -0.56
CA PRO A 75 -7.19 -1.14 0.06
C PRO A 75 -6.06 -1.68 0.92
N HIS A 76 -4.85 -1.18 0.70
CA HIS A 76 -3.65 -1.64 1.38
C HIS A 76 -2.62 -0.53 1.53
N SER A 77 -1.66 -0.76 2.41
CA SER A 77 -0.49 0.09 2.60
C SER A 77 0.75 -0.74 2.92
N ILE A 78 1.92 -0.18 2.64
CA ILE A 78 3.21 -0.79 2.94
C ILE A 78 4.01 0.22 3.76
N GLN A 79 4.53 -0.22 4.91
CA GLN A 79 5.32 0.61 5.81
C GLN A 79 6.73 0.03 5.93
N GLY A 80 7.74 0.84 5.62
CA GLY A 80 9.13 0.53 5.92
C GLY A 80 9.38 0.55 7.43
N LEU A 81 9.86 -0.58 7.98
CA LEU A 81 10.16 -0.69 9.41
C LEU A 81 11.56 -0.14 9.68
N HIS A 82 11.82 0.29 10.91
CA HIS A 82 13.10 0.75 11.48
C HIS A 82 14.12 1.39 10.51
N GLU A 83 14.73 0.58 9.65
CA GLU A 83 15.77 1.00 8.69
C GLU A 83 15.24 1.10 7.26
N GLY A 84 13.93 0.92 7.08
CA GLY A 84 13.31 0.84 5.77
C GLY A 84 13.36 -0.56 5.19
N CYS A 85 13.00 -0.65 3.91
CA CYS A 85 12.98 -1.93 3.21
C CYS A 85 13.18 -1.74 1.70
N GLU A 86 13.61 -2.80 1.05
CA GLU A 86 13.60 -2.94 -0.40
C GLU A 86 12.79 -4.18 -0.76
N PHE A 87 11.90 -4.04 -1.72
CA PHE A 87 11.01 -5.12 -2.14
C PHE A 87 10.64 -5.02 -3.62
N LEU A 88 10.39 -6.18 -4.20
CA LEU A 88 9.83 -6.29 -5.54
C LEU A 88 8.31 -6.45 -5.46
N MET A 89 7.60 -5.78 -6.35
CA MET A 89 6.17 -5.97 -6.60
C MET A 89 5.96 -6.47 -8.01
N LEU A 90 5.11 -7.47 -8.17
CA LEU A 90 4.64 -7.96 -9.47
C LEU A 90 3.14 -7.69 -9.56
N PHE A 91 2.74 -7.08 -10.65
CA PHE A 91 1.34 -6.81 -10.98
C PHE A 91 0.89 -7.71 -12.13
N ASP A 92 -0.34 -8.18 -12.08
CA ASP A 92 -0.92 -9.12 -13.05
C ASP A 92 -1.37 -8.47 -14.38
N LYS A 93 -0.84 -7.27 -14.67
CA LYS A 93 -0.99 -6.56 -15.95
C LYS A 93 0.21 -5.70 -16.24
N GLY A 94 0.63 -5.67 -17.49
CA GLY A 94 1.79 -4.89 -17.94
C GLY A 94 1.54 -3.37 -17.99
N ASP A 95 0.31 -2.93 -17.94
CA ASP A 95 -0.10 -1.52 -17.98
C ASP A 95 -0.24 -0.87 -16.59
N TYR A 96 0.34 -1.48 -15.57
CA TYR A 96 0.39 -0.88 -14.24
C TYR A 96 1.01 0.53 -14.29
N SER A 97 0.45 1.44 -13.50
CA SER A 97 0.97 2.79 -13.33
C SER A 97 0.60 3.30 -11.94
N GLU A 98 1.57 3.87 -11.23
CA GLU A 98 1.34 4.55 -9.95
C GLU A 98 0.25 5.63 -10.05
N ASN A 99 0.18 6.34 -11.19
CA ASN A 99 -0.82 7.39 -11.43
C ASN A 99 -2.26 6.87 -11.61
N HIS A 100 -2.46 5.57 -11.60
CA HIS A 100 -3.78 4.94 -11.69
C HIS A 100 -4.15 4.20 -10.39
N THR A 101 -3.52 4.56 -9.29
CA THR A 101 -3.91 4.10 -7.95
C THR A 101 -4.92 5.05 -7.34
N PHE A 102 -5.83 4.54 -6.54
CA PHE A 102 -6.80 5.34 -5.80
C PHE A 102 -6.38 5.42 -4.33
N SER A 103 -5.95 6.59 -3.90
CA SER A 103 -5.39 6.81 -2.57
C SER A 103 -6.41 7.40 -1.58
N ILE A 104 -6.15 7.23 -0.28
CA ILE A 104 -7.02 7.78 0.77
C ILE A 104 -7.00 9.31 0.79
N SER A 105 -5.85 9.93 0.53
CA SER A 105 -5.76 11.40 0.43
C SER A 105 -6.58 11.92 -0.74
N GLU A 106 -6.53 11.24 -1.89
CA GLU A 106 -7.34 11.56 -3.05
C GLU A 106 -8.84 11.46 -2.74
N LEU A 107 -9.28 10.37 -2.08
CA LEU A 107 -10.65 10.25 -1.65
C LEU A 107 -11.09 11.44 -0.79
N PHE A 108 -10.35 11.74 0.26
CA PHE A 108 -10.75 12.76 1.22
C PHE A 108 -10.61 14.18 0.69
N SER A 109 -9.66 14.46 -0.19
CA SER A 109 -9.49 15.79 -0.78
C SER A 109 -10.61 16.16 -1.76
N HIS A 110 -11.27 15.18 -2.35
CA HIS A 110 -12.35 15.39 -3.32
C HIS A 110 -13.75 15.29 -2.72
N LEU A 111 -13.88 14.97 -1.43
CA LEU A 111 -15.17 14.94 -0.75
C LEU A 111 -15.48 16.27 -0.05
N PRO A 112 -16.73 16.73 -0.01
CA PRO A 112 -17.14 17.90 0.75
C PRO A 112 -16.82 17.73 2.24
N LYS A 113 -16.26 18.77 2.87
CA LYS A 113 -15.85 18.72 4.28
C LYS A 113 -17.02 18.53 5.24
N ASP A 114 -18.19 19.04 4.92
CA ASP A 114 -19.42 18.83 5.69
C ASP A 114 -19.85 17.34 5.68
N ALA A 115 -19.70 16.67 4.53
CA ALA A 115 -19.97 15.24 4.44
C ALA A 115 -18.96 14.42 5.25
N LEU A 116 -17.66 14.77 5.20
CA LEU A 116 -16.63 14.15 6.02
C LEU A 116 -16.89 14.40 7.53
N SER A 117 -17.21 15.64 7.90
CA SER A 117 -17.57 16.04 9.25
C SER A 117 -18.73 15.21 9.81
N ALA A 118 -19.80 15.07 9.03
CA ALA A 118 -20.96 14.26 9.41
C ALA A 118 -20.60 12.77 9.56
N ASN A 119 -19.79 12.23 8.63
CA ASN A 119 -19.39 10.81 8.64
C ASN A 119 -18.48 10.47 9.83
N PHE A 120 -17.53 11.34 10.17
CA PHE A 120 -16.55 11.09 11.23
C PHE A 120 -16.94 11.70 12.60
N GLY A 121 -18.03 12.45 12.67
CA GLY A 121 -18.48 13.07 13.92
C GLY A 121 -17.50 14.13 14.48
N CYS A 122 -16.77 14.84 13.62
CA CYS A 122 -15.77 15.83 13.99
C CYS A 122 -16.00 17.14 13.25
N HIS A 123 -15.37 18.23 13.70
CA HIS A 123 -15.49 19.53 13.04
C HIS A 123 -14.80 19.53 11.67
N GLU A 124 -15.36 20.27 10.70
CA GLU A 124 -14.82 20.38 9.33
C GLU A 124 -13.34 20.76 9.26
N SER A 125 -12.86 21.59 10.20
CA SER A 125 -11.46 21.98 10.27
C SER A 125 -10.48 20.82 10.51
N ALA A 126 -10.95 19.65 10.93
CA ALA A 126 -10.12 18.46 11.03
C ALA A 126 -9.58 18.01 9.66
N PHE A 127 -10.26 18.41 8.58
CA PHE A 127 -9.93 18.06 7.20
C PHE A 127 -9.17 19.18 6.45
N ASP A 128 -8.79 20.26 7.11
CA ASP A 128 -8.11 21.40 6.47
C ASP A 128 -6.69 21.06 5.99
N LYS A 129 -6.07 20.05 6.56
CA LYS A 129 -4.69 19.62 6.26
C LYS A 129 -4.60 18.40 5.36
N ILE A 130 -5.72 17.94 4.81
CA ILE A 130 -5.68 16.85 3.83
C ILE A 130 -4.96 17.38 2.58
N PRO A 131 -3.92 16.65 2.09
CA PRO A 131 -3.22 17.04 0.87
C PRO A 131 -4.20 17.07 -0.30
N THR A 132 -4.10 18.12 -1.12
CA THR A 132 -4.89 18.26 -2.36
C THR A 132 -4.17 17.67 -3.58
N GLU A 133 -2.90 17.36 -3.41
CA GLU A 133 -2.07 16.67 -4.41
C GLU A 133 -1.81 15.23 -3.95
N GLU A 134 -1.59 14.37 -4.89
CA GLU A 134 -1.35 12.96 -4.65
C GLU A 134 -0.09 12.77 -3.79
N VAL A 135 -0.24 12.04 -2.69
CA VAL A 135 0.86 11.73 -1.76
C VAL A 135 1.14 10.24 -1.86
N TYR A 136 2.20 9.87 -2.55
CA TYR A 136 2.57 8.47 -2.71
C TYR A 136 3.22 7.88 -1.46
N ILE A 137 4.08 8.66 -0.82
CA ILE A 137 4.86 8.24 0.35
C ILE A 137 4.83 9.33 1.39
N THR A 138 4.48 8.96 2.62
CA THR A 138 4.55 9.85 3.78
C THR A 138 5.72 9.45 4.68
N ASP A 139 6.40 10.44 5.25
CA ASP A 139 7.37 10.18 6.31
C ASP A 139 6.64 9.51 7.50
N GLY A 140 6.95 8.26 7.71
CA GLY A 140 6.45 7.51 8.84
C GLY A 140 7.40 7.65 10.01
N GLY A 141 7.00 8.34 11.07
CA GLY A 141 7.67 8.18 12.34
C GLY A 141 7.80 6.69 12.69
N ARG A 142 8.69 6.34 13.65
CA ARG A 142 8.93 4.96 14.09
C ARG A 142 7.62 4.19 14.20
N SER A 143 7.51 3.10 13.46
CA SER A 143 6.36 2.20 13.54
C SER A 143 6.10 1.83 15.00
N ARG A 144 5.02 2.32 15.56
CA ARG A 144 4.53 1.87 16.85
C ARG A 144 3.57 0.73 16.58
N HIS A 145 3.66 -0.36 17.32
CA HIS A 145 2.61 -1.36 17.36
C HIS A 145 1.30 -0.63 17.68
N ALA A 146 0.48 -0.39 16.69
CA ALA A 146 -0.90 -0.09 16.94
C ALA A 146 -1.52 -1.41 17.42
N GLY A 147 -2.11 -1.43 18.60
CA GLY A 147 -2.83 -2.59 19.12
C GLY A 147 -4.18 -2.77 18.40
N ILE A 148 -4.13 -2.85 17.08
CA ILE A 148 -5.29 -3.16 16.24
C ILE A 148 -5.39 -4.68 16.23
N ALA A 149 -6.53 -5.21 16.64
CA ALA A 149 -6.79 -6.63 16.54
C ALA A 149 -6.65 -7.08 15.09
N ASP A 150 -5.88 -8.11 14.88
CA ASP A 150 -5.76 -8.80 13.59
C ASP A 150 -6.97 -9.72 13.45
N ASP A 151 -7.99 -9.28 12.71
CA ASP A 151 -9.19 -10.06 12.41
C ASP A 151 -8.97 -11.08 11.29
N THR A 152 -7.72 -11.40 11.02
CA THR A 152 -7.21 -12.40 10.08
C THR A 152 -8.07 -12.67 8.84
N ILE A 153 -7.97 -11.80 7.85
CA ILE A 153 -8.16 -12.27 6.49
C ILE A 153 -6.94 -13.13 6.17
N THR A 154 -7.15 -14.33 5.65
CA THR A 154 -6.05 -15.14 5.15
C THR A 154 -5.53 -14.54 3.83
N LEU A 155 -4.87 -13.40 3.90
CA LEU A 155 -4.02 -12.90 2.83
C LEU A 155 -2.63 -13.49 3.08
N TRP A 156 -2.11 -14.16 2.08
CA TRP A 156 -0.95 -15.03 2.22
C TRP A 156 0.31 -14.25 2.56
N LYS A 157 0.82 -14.46 3.75
CA LYS A 157 2.25 -14.39 4.00
C LYS A 157 2.85 -15.70 3.54
N CYS A 158 3.74 -15.68 2.55
CA CYS A 158 4.49 -16.86 2.18
C CYS A 158 5.60 -17.09 3.23
N PRO A 159 5.51 -18.11 4.09
CA PRO A 159 6.55 -18.38 5.05
C PRO A 159 7.80 -18.89 4.33
N GLN A 160 8.97 -18.57 4.90
CA GLN A 160 10.22 -19.23 4.52
C GLN A 160 10.17 -20.69 4.94
N HIS A 161 9.77 -21.56 4.04
CA HIS A 161 9.99 -23.01 4.17
C HIS A 161 10.40 -23.56 2.80
N LEU A 162 11.66 -23.50 2.56
CA LEU A 162 12.41 -24.43 1.74
C LEU A 162 13.47 -25.09 2.61
#